data_a4724a04272a24e9ea8e26afb003b80e
#
_entry.id   a4724a04272a24e9ea8e26afb003b80e
#
_cell.length_a   1.000
_cell.length_b   1.000
_cell.length_c   1.000
_cell.angle_alpha   90.00
_cell.angle_beta   90.00
_cell.angle_gamma   90.00
#
_symmetry.space_group_name_H-M   'P 1'
#
loop_
_entity.id
_entity.type
_entity.pdbx_description
1 polymer ?
#
loop_
_entity_poly.entity_id
_entity_poly.type
_entity_poly.pdbx_seq_one_letter_code
_entity_poly.pdbx_strand_id
1 'polypeptide(L)'
;MSTLQEKINALPIEERAWLLGTKSENPLGCAFAKKRVVHPGAGGKRMVMDKEEQTRIWADLMAQTPNPADERAVYIHIPFCDKKCSYCGFFQNFTREEAAHHYVDVLLDELDAAADTPYVQGAPFQAVFFGGGTPTALSDADIARLVQAVRARLPLTSDCEITLEGRIHDLTESKVEAAMNAGINRFSLGVQSFDTRVRQAIGRIDDGETVIATLHRMVEQQGAVVIADLIYGLPYQSMEVWENDVRTQLEIGIAGGDLYQLNVFPSSELARRVASGDLPMLPTTEEQAEYFRRGIDIVMEYPMVRRIDTTHWATDHRERSIYNTLAKRGCDVLAFGSGAGGFIGQMMWRNHGALAPYEKMVEEGAKPFQFMGEQADTHRMQSEIGDQIEHGYLYAPFFTKKYGVDLLTEMEPILAAWAENGLVTRTETGFRLTRAGEFWHDNLIQGFLEAYALTQEDTVKLRKENVAVQDMIPKSVRSMLEAMFPDGMPAQMAAALAGKPSPEMENHPHMQMLKELIRKEREKERAAGADHDLNTVMRTQSRDLGKAV
;
A
#
# COMPACT_ATOMS: atom_id res chain seq x y z
N MET A 1 17.08 33.59 6.03
CA MET A 1 16.15 32.44 6.05
C MET A 1 16.49 31.59 7.26
N SER A 2 15.49 31.12 8.00
CA SER A 2 15.68 30.21 9.12
C SER A 2 16.22 28.86 8.63
N THR A 3 17.11 28.25 9.41
CA THR A 3 17.65 26.91 9.10
C THR A 3 16.58 25.84 9.27
N LEU A 4 16.75 24.66 8.66
CA LEU A 4 15.84 23.52 8.86
C LEU A 4 15.72 23.18 10.37
N GLN A 5 16.83 23.23 11.12
CA GLN A 5 16.83 22.98 12.56
C GLN A 5 15.95 23.98 13.33
N GLU A 6 16.01 25.27 12.98
CA GLU A 6 15.16 26.30 13.61
C GLU A 6 13.69 26.09 13.27
N LYS A 7 13.37 25.74 12.00
CA LYS A 7 12.02 25.44 11.57
C LYS A 7 11.45 24.20 12.29
N ILE A 8 12.21 23.11 12.39
CA ILE A 8 11.82 21.92 13.16
C ILE A 8 11.62 22.26 14.65
N ASN A 9 12.51 23.06 15.25
CA ASN A 9 12.39 23.44 16.65
C ASN A 9 11.16 24.31 16.94
N ALA A 10 10.67 25.06 15.95
CA ALA A 10 9.45 25.87 16.05
C ALA A 10 8.16 25.03 15.97
N LEU A 11 8.23 23.79 15.49
CA LEU A 11 7.07 22.90 15.44
C LEU A 11 6.63 22.49 16.87
N PRO A 12 5.33 22.25 17.10
CA PRO A 12 4.84 21.59 18.31
C PRO A 12 5.58 20.28 18.59
N ILE A 13 5.72 19.92 19.87
CA ILE A 13 6.48 18.73 20.28
C ILE A 13 5.98 17.44 19.61
N GLU A 14 4.67 17.32 19.46
CA GLU A 14 4.03 16.19 18.78
C GLU A 14 4.40 16.14 17.28
N GLU A 15 4.43 17.30 16.62
CA GLU A 15 4.79 17.38 15.20
C GLU A 15 6.27 17.10 14.97
N ARG A 16 7.14 17.53 15.88
CA ARG A 16 8.55 17.12 15.85
C ARG A 16 8.71 15.61 15.95
N ALA A 17 7.94 14.94 16.83
CA ALA A 17 7.96 13.50 16.97
C ALA A 17 7.50 12.78 15.70
N TRP A 18 6.61 13.37 14.89
CA TRP A 18 6.23 12.83 13.58
C TRP A 18 7.36 12.84 12.56
N LEU A 19 8.21 13.84 12.60
CA LEU A 19 9.36 13.95 11.69
C LEU A 19 10.56 13.15 12.16
N LEU A 20 10.91 13.28 13.44
CA LEU A 20 12.18 12.81 13.98
C LEU A 20 12.09 11.42 14.61
N GLY A 21 10.88 10.97 14.96
CA GLY A 21 10.70 9.87 15.89
C GLY A 21 11.07 10.29 17.33
N THR A 22 11.02 9.33 18.23
CA THR A 22 11.37 9.50 19.65
C THR A 22 12.44 8.50 20.05
N LYS A 23 13.36 8.91 20.91
CA LYS A 23 14.37 8.02 21.48
C LYS A 23 13.68 7.00 22.38
N SER A 24 13.96 5.73 22.16
CA SER A 24 13.37 4.60 22.89
C SER A 24 14.39 3.48 23.08
N GLU A 25 14.25 2.71 24.17
CA GLU A 25 14.99 1.46 24.34
C GLU A 25 14.56 0.39 23.33
N ASN A 26 13.33 0.48 22.82
CA ASN A 26 12.79 -0.34 21.75
C ASN A 26 12.44 0.52 20.52
N PRO A 27 13.43 0.96 19.71
CA PRO A 27 13.14 1.79 18.53
C PRO A 27 12.32 1.03 17.47
N LEU A 28 12.40 -0.30 17.42
CA LEU A 28 11.62 -1.10 16.49
C LEU A 28 10.11 -0.92 16.69
N GLY A 29 9.62 -1.02 17.93
CA GLY A 29 8.18 -0.94 18.22
C GLY A 29 7.70 0.47 18.59
N CYS A 30 8.59 1.37 19.05
CA CYS A 30 8.21 2.58 19.78
C CYS A 30 8.85 3.88 19.25
N ALA A 31 9.57 3.86 18.12
CA ALA A 31 10.19 5.08 17.59
C ALA A 31 9.17 6.13 17.14
N PHE A 32 7.99 5.71 16.68
CA PHE A 32 6.89 6.58 16.36
C PHE A 32 5.61 6.08 17.04
N ALA A 33 4.75 7.03 17.40
CA ALA A 33 3.47 6.69 18.04
C ALA A 33 2.51 5.95 17.09
N LYS A 34 2.69 6.07 15.77
CA LYS A 34 1.81 5.52 14.73
C LYS A 34 2.53 5.34 13.41
N LYS A 35 2.08 4.37 12.62
CA LYS A 35 2.46 4.26 11.21
C LYS A 35 1.87 5.43 10.41
N ARG A 36 2.63 5.88 9.43
CA ARG A 36 2.22 6.89 8.46
C ARG A 36 1.99 6.26 7.10
N VAL A 37 1.28 6.96 6.23
CA VAL A 37 1.15 6.62 4.81
C VAL A 37 1.99 7.62 4.01
N VAL A 38 2.68 7.12 3.00
CA VAL A 38 3.49 7.96 2.12
C VAL A 38 2.56 8.69 1.15
N HIS A 39 2.72 10.01 1.08
CA HIS A 39 2.08 10.88 0.10
C HIS A 39 3.16 11.60 -0.71
N PRO A 40 3.78 10.93 -1.68
CA PRO A 40 4.77 11.56 -2.53
C PRO A 40 4.11 12.69 -3.33
N GLY A 41 4.78 13.85 -3.36
CA GLY A 41 4.27 15.01 -4.06
C GLY A 41 3.15 15.76 -3.34
N ALA A 42 3.21 15.85 -2.01
CA ALA A 42 2.37 16.77 -1.23
C ALA A 42 2.58 18.21 -1.74
N GLY A 43 1.80 18.65 -2.69
CA GLY A 43 1.94 19.96 -3.33
C GLY A 43 1.80 19.87 -4.84
N GLY A 44 0.74 19.22 -5.33
CA GLY A 44 0.36 19.35 -6.75
C GLY A 44 0.22 20.83 -7.08
N LYS A 45 0.76 21.27 -8.23
CA LYS A 45 0.70 22.66 -8.66
C LYS A 45 -0.75 23.11 -8.85
N ARG A 46 -1.56 22.25 -9.47
CA ARG A 46 -2.97 22.54 -9.70
C ARG A 46 -3.80 21.29 -10.02
N MET A 47 -5.10 21.38 -9.77
CA MET A 47 -6.10 20.45 -10.31
C MET A 47 -6.67 21.01 -11.61
N VAL A 48 -6.79 20.17 -12.64
CA VAL A 48 -7.41 20.51 -13.91
C VAL A 48 -8.87 20.10 -13.86
N MET A 49 -9.77 21.06 -13.63
CA MET A 49 -11.20 20.82 -13.42
C MET A 49 -12.01 20.87 -14.70
N ASP A 50 -11.55 21.64 -15.69
CA ASP A 50 -12.22 21.82 -16.97
C ASP A 50 -11.99 20.62 -17.90
N LYS A 51 -13.08 20.05 -18.42
CA LYS A 51 -13.03 18.83 -19.25
C LYS A 51 -12.42 19.08 -20.63
N GLU A 52 -12.61 20.24 -21.21
CA GLU A 52 -12.00 20.59 -22.51
C GLU A 52 -10.48 20.73 -22.34
N GLU A 53 -10.06 21.34 -21.21
CA GLU A 53 -8.64 21.42 -20.86
C GLU A 53 -8.05 20.03 -20.61
N GLN A 54 -8.74 19.13 -19.88
CA GLN A 54 -8.29 17.74 -19.67
C GLN A 54 -8.09 17.01 -21.00
N THR A 55 -9.06 17.16 -21.93
CA THR A 55 -9.00 16.54 -23.26
C THR A 55 -7.83 17.07 -24.07
N ARG A 56 -7.60 18.39 -24.05
CA ARG A 56 -6.48 19.01 -24.74
C ARG A 56 -5.13 18.56 -24.17
N ILE A 57 -4.96 18.58 -22.84
CA ILE A 57 -3.75 18.10 -22.18
C ILE A 57 -3.49 16.64 -22.54
N TRP A 58 -4.52 15.80 -22.54
CA TRP A 58 -4.37 14.40 -22.94
C TRP A 58 -3.92 14.25 -24.39
N ALA A 59 -4.53 15.01 -25.30
CA ALA A 59 -4.12 15.01 -26.72
C ALA A 59 -2.65 15.47 -26.88
N ASP A 60 -2.25 16.52 -26.15
CA ASP A 60 -0.87 17.03 -26.16
C ASP A 60 0.12 15.99 -25.59
N LEU A 61 -0.23 15.25 -24.53
CA LEU A 61 0.58 14.16 -24.00
C LEU A 61 0.72 13.02 -25.00
N MET A 62 -0.36 12.60 -25.63
CA MET A 62 -0.37 11.50 -26.60
C MET A 62 0.34 11.86 -27.92
N ALA A 63 0.46 13.15 -28.24
CA ALA A 63 1.22 13.63 -29.39
C ALA A 63 2.75 13.71 -29.15
N GLN A 64 3.20 13.62 -27.91
CA GLN A 64 4.63 13.63 -27.59
C GLN A 64 5.30 12.33 -28.02
N THR A 65 6.56 12.41 -28.43
CA THR A 65 7.39 11.21 -28.64
C THR A 65 8.31 11.07 -27.43
N PRO A 66 8.15 9.98 -26.63
CA PRO A 66 9.01 9.74 -25.47
C PRO A 66 10.44 9.45 -25.90
N ASN A 67 11.40 9.71 -25.00
CA ASN A 67 12.76 9.29 -25.22
C ASN A 67 12.83 7.75 -25.16
N PRO A 68 13.47 7.06 -26.12
CA PRO A 68 13.61 5.59 -26.09
C PRO A 68 14.32 5.03 -24.83
N ALA A 69 15.06 5.88 -24.11
CA ALA A 69 15.73 5.52 -22.86
C ALA A 69 14.83 5.71 -21.62
N ASP A 70 13.63 6.27 -21.76
CA ASP A 70 12.72 6.47 -20.65
C ASP A 70 12.15 5.13 -20.17
N GLU A 71 12.14 4.95 -18.86
CA GLU A 71 11.48 3.81 -18.21
C GLU A 71 9.99 4.07 -18.11
N ARG A 72 9.18 3.14 -18.64
CA ARG A 72 7.72 3.29 -18.78
C ARG A 72 7.00 2.01 -18.44
N ALA A 73 5.87 2.10 -17.79
CA ALA A 73 5.02 0.96 -17.45
C ALA A 73 3.57 1.17 -17.89
N VAL A 74 2.83 0.07 -17.96
CA VAL A 74 1.37 0.06 -18.21
C VAL A 74 0.67 -0.54 -17.00
N TYR A 75 -0.42 0.10 -16.57
CA TYR A 75 -1.32 -0.42 -15.55
C TYR A 75 -2.72 -0.66 -16.13
N ILE A 76 -3.23 -1.87 -15.90
CA ILE A 76 -4.58 -2.25 -16.33
C ILE A 76 -5.40 -2.62 -15.10
N HIS A 77 -6.46 -1.86 -14.85
CA HIS A 77 -7.30 -2.06 -13.68
C HIS A 77 -8.50 -2.95 -13.98
N ILE A 78 -8.68 -4.00 -13.19
CA ILE A 78 -9.85 -4.88 -13.23
C ILE A 78 -10.65 -4.70 -11.94
N PRO A 79 -11.82 -4.03 -11.98
CA PRO A 79 -12.54 -3.59 -10.80
C PRO A 79 -13.47 -4.64 -10.19
N PHE A 80 -13.23 -5.94 -10.40
CA PHE A 80 -14.11 -7.02 -9.98
C PHE A 80 -13.49 -7.92 -8.93
N CYS A 81 -14.32 -8.42 -8.01
CA CYS A 81 -13.99 -9.47 -7.06
C CYS A 81 -15.23 -10.34 -6.81
N ASP A 82 -15.07 -11.66 -6.74
CA ASP A 82 -16.17 -12.57 -6.39
C ASP A 82 -16.63 -12.40 -4.95
N LYS A 83 -15.70 -12.06 -4.06
CA LYS A 83 -15.98 -11.82 -2.64
C LYS A 83 -15.14 -10.67 -2.10
N LYS A 84 -15.77 -9.81 -1.30
CA LYS A 84 -15.08 -8.76 -0.56
C LYS A 84 -14.38 -9.32 0.67
N CYS A 85 -13.06 -9.14 0.77
CA CYS A 85 -12.30 -9.42 2.00
C CYS A 85 -12.61 -8.37 3.07
N SER A 86 -12.68 -8.77 4.35
CA SER A 86 -13.12 -7.91 5.45
C SER A 86 -12.21 -6.69 5.71
N TYR A 87 -10.93 -6.77 5.35
CA TYR A 87 -9.92 -5.72 5.53
C TYR A 87 -9.73 -4.83 4.29
N CYS A 88 -10.25 -5.26 3.11
CA CYS A 88 -9.89 -4.66 1.83
C CYS A 88 -10.49 -3.27 1.63
N GLY A 89 -9.63 -2.31 1.28
CA GLY A 89 -10.00 -0.96 0.85
C GLY A 89 -10.12 -0.79 -0.67
N PHE A 90 -9.75 -1.81 -1.47
CA PHE A 90 -9.69 -1.72 -2.93
C PHE A 90 -10.92 -2.30 -3.65
N PHE A 91 -11.81 -2.97 -2.92
CA PHE A 91 -13.01 -3.56 -3.49
C PHE A 91 -13.91 -2.51 -4.12
N GLN A 92 -14.35 -2.76 -5.37
CA GLN A 92 -15.26 -1.88 -6.10
C GLN A 92 -16.56 -2.60 -6.46
N ASN A 93 -16.50 -3.69 -7.23
CA ASN A 93 -17.68 -4.37 -7.76
C ASN A 93 -17.62 -5.87 -7.51
N PHE A 94 -18.80 -6.49 -7.31
CA PHE A 94 -18.92 -7.94 -7.38
C PHE A 94 -18.84 -8.41 -8.83
N THR A 95 -18.16 -9.54 -9.07
CA THR A 95 -18.09 -10.17 -10.39
C THR A 95 -19.48 -10.62 -10.84
N ARG A 96 -19.84 -10.25 -12.07
CA ARG A 96 -20.95 -10.79 -12.85
C ARG A 96 -20.40 -11.04 -14.23
N GLU A 97 -20.49 -12.26 -14.72
CA GLU A 97 -19.82 -12.71 -15.95
C GLU A 97 -20.13 -11.79 -17.16
N GLU A 98 -21.39 -11.49 -17.40
CA GLU A 98 -21.80 -10.60 -18.50
C GLU A 98 -21.22 -9.19 -18.36
N ALA A 99 -21.24 -8.64 -17.15
CA ALA A 99 -20.69 -7.29 -16.88
C ALA A 99 -19.16 -7.27 -17.00
N ALA A 100 -18.48 -8.34 -16.56
CA ALA A 100 -17.04 -8.47 -16.69
C ALA A 100 -16.61 -8.61 -18.15
N HIS A 101 -17.36 -9.40 -18.94
CA HIS A 101 -17.11 -9.56 -20.38
C HIS A 101 -17.30 -8.23 -21.13
N HIS A 102 -18.43 -7.54 -20.92
CA HIS A 102 -18.68 -6.22 -21.50
C HIS A 102 -17.61 -5.20 -21.10
N TYR A 103 -17.21 -5.21 -19.83
CA TYR A 103 -16.13 -4.35 -19.36
C TYR A 103 -14.81 -4.58 -20.12
N VAL A 104 -14.48 -5.82 -20.44
CA VAL A 104 -13.27 -6.14 -21.24
C VAL A 104 -13.39 -5.57 -22.65
N ASP A 105 -14.59 -5.58 -23.27
CA ASP A 105 -14.81 -4.95 -24.59
C ASP A 105 -14.55 -3.43 -24.50
N VAL A 106 -15.15 -2.76 -23.53
CA VAL A 106 -14.94 -1.30 -23.31
C VAL A 106 -13.48 -0.97 -22.98
N LEU A 107 -12.80 -1.82 -22.20
CA LEU A 107 -11.38 -1.64 -21.88
C LEU A 107 -10.49 -1.78 -23.11
N LEU A 108 -10.84 -2.68 -24.03
CA LEU A 108 -10.14 -2.82 -25.31
C LEU A 108 -10.34 -1.59 -26.19
N ASP A 109 -11.54 -1.00 -26.21
CA ASP A 109 -11.80 0.26 -26.93
C ASP A 109 -10.98 1.43 -26.35
N GLU A 110 -10.86 1.54 -25.01
CA GLU A 110 -9.97 2.52 -24.36
C GLU A 110 -8.50 2.32 -24.74
N LEU A 111 -8.05 1.06 -24.80
CA LEU A 111 -6.68 0.71 -25.23
C LEU A 111 -6.45 1.09 -26.69
N ASP A 112 -7.40 0.75 -27.57
CA ASP A 112 -7.31 1.03 -29.01
C ASP A 112 -7.27 2.54 -29.31
N ALA A 113 -8.03 3.33 -28.55
CA ALA A 113 -8.01 4.79 -28.70
C ALA A 113 -6.64 5.44 -28.42
N ALA A 114 -5.78 4.78 -27.65
CA ALA A 114 -4.43 5.27 -27.33
C ALA A 114 -3.33 4.59 -28.13
N ALA A 115 -3.55 3.38 -28.64
CA ALA A 115 -2.53 2.48 -29.15
C ALA A 115 -1.66 3.08 -30.26
N ASP A 116 -2.25 3.78 -31.23
CA ASP A 116 -1.54 4.30 -32.41
C ASP A 116 -0.94 5.72 -32.19
N THR A 117 -1.00 6.24 -30.95
CA THR A 117 -0.47 7.58 -30.67
C THR A 117 1.06 7.61 -30.67
N PRO A 118 1.68 8.76 -31.03
CA PRO A 118 3.15 8.93 -30.97
C PRO A 118 3.73 8.60 -29.58
N TYR A 119 3.02 8.97 -28.50
CA TYR A 119 3.46 8.65 -27.16
C TYR A 119 3.55 7.14 -26.92
N VAL A 120 2.54 6.37 -27.32
CA VAL A 120 2.55 4.92 -27.13
C VAL A 120 3.61 4.26 -27.99
N GLN A 121 3.65 4.56 -29.30
CA GLN A 121 4.52 3.88 -30.27
C GLN A 121 5.98 4.34 -30.23
N GLY A 122 6.27 5.50 -29.62
CA GLY A 122 7.60 6.11 -29.69
C GLY A 122 8.68 5.44 -28.86
N ALA A 123 8.33 4.63 -27.85
CA ALA A 123 9.28 3.86 -27.04
C ALA A 123 8.61 2.62 -26.42
N PRO A 124 9.36 1.54 -26.11
CA PRO A 124 8.78 0.34 -25.52
C PRO A 124 8.47 0.50 -24.02
N PHE A 125 7.52 -0.31 -23.53
CA PHE A 125 7.20 -0.46 -22.11
C PHE A 125 7.95 -1.65 -21.51
N GLN A 126 8.50 -1.47 -20.30
CA GLN A 126 9.28 -2.48 -19.59
C GLN A 126 8.42 -3.38 -18.69
N ALA A 127 7.24 -2.91 -18.30
CA ALA A 127 6.31 -3.69 -17.48
C ALA A 127 4.85 -3.41 -17.83
N VAL A 128 4.02 -4.45 -17.73
CA VAL A 128 2.56 -4.39 -17.75
C VAL A 128 2.04 -5.05 -16.49
N PHE A 129 1.14 -4.37 -15.79
CA PHE A 129 0.57 -4.88 -14.53
C PHE A 129 -0.97 -4.88 -14.61
N PHE A 130 -1.55 -6.07 -14.55
CA PHE A 130 -2.99 -6.25 -14.42
C PHE A 130 -3.31 -6.38 -12.93
N GLY A 131 -3.97 -5.37 -12.36
CA GLY A 131 -4.27 -5.29 -10.94
C GLY A 131 -5.67 -4.74 -10.65
N GLY A 132 -5.89 -4.38 -9.38
CA GLY A 132 -7.11 -3.69 -8.95
C GLY A 132 -7.95 -4.44 -7.93
N GLY A 133 -9.10 -4.94 -8.33
CA GLY A 133 -9.93 -5.83 -7.52
C GLY A 133 -9.33 -7.23 -7.48
N THR A 134 -9.58 -8.00 -8.52
CA THR A 134 -9.01 -9.34 -8.72
C THR A 134 -9.03 -9.66 -10.23
N PRO A 135 -7.95 -9.43 -10.96
CA PRO A 135 -7.90 -9.75 -12.39
C PRO A 135 -8.24 -11.20 -12.74
N THR A 136 -7.90 -12.15 -11.86
CA THR A 136 -8.26 -13.57 -12.03
C THR A 136 -9.76 -13.87 -11.86
N ALA A 137 -10.58 -12.89 -11.49
CA ALA A 137 -12.04 -13.03 -11.52
C ALA A 137 -12.61 -12.99 -12.95
N LEU A 138 -11.85 -12.55 -13.95
CA LEU A 138 -12.21 -12.63 -15.36
C LEU A 138 -12.21 -14.10 -15.85
N SER A 139 -12.95 -14.37 -16.91
CA SER A 139 -12.91 -15.67 -17.58
C SER A 139 -11.53 -15.94 -18.22
N ASP A 140 -11.21 -17.21 -18.45
CA ASP A 140 -9.96 -17.62 -19.12
C ASP A 140 -9.84 -16.95 -20.50
N ALA A 141 -10.97 -16.88 -21.23
CA ALA A 141 -11.04 -16.27 -22.55
C ALA A 141 -10.81 -14.75 -22.50
N ASP A 142 -11.38 -14.06 -21.53
CA ASP A 142 -11.23 -12.60 -21.38
C ASP A 142 -9.83 -12.20 -20.94
N ILE A 143 -9.20 -12.97 -20.03
CA ILE A 143 -7.78 -12.80 -19.70
C ILE A 143 -6.92 -12.95 -20.94
N ALA A 144 -7.13 -14.03 -21.72
CA ALA A 144 -6.35 -14.28 -22.93
C ALA A 144 -6.54 -13.17 -23.98
N ARG A 145 -7.79 -12.73 -24.23
CA ARG A 145 -8.09 -11.62 -25.15
C ARG A 145 -7.39 -10.34 -24.76
N LEU A 146 -7.48 -9.97 -23.48
CA LEU A 146 -6.92 -8.72 -22.97
C LEU A 146 -5.39 -8.72 -23.04
N VAL A 147 -4.73 -9.80 -22.59
CA VAL A 147 -3.26 -9.92 -22.63
C VAL A 147 -2.74 -9.94 -24.07
N GLN A 148 -3.41 -10.68 -24.98
CA GLN A 148 -3.05 -10.71 -26.40
C GLN A 148 -3.22 -9.34 -27.05
N ALA A 149 -4.29 -8.60 -26.73
CA ALA A 149 -4.51 -7.26 -27.22
C ALA A 149 -3.41 -6.28 -26.77
N VAL A 150 -3.04 -6.30 -25.50
CA VAL A 150 -1.94 -5.50 -24.95
C VAL A 150 -0.63 -5.80 -25.69
N ARG A 151 -0.29 -7.07 -25.89
CA ARG A 151 0.94 -7.48 -26.58
C ARG A 151 0.94 -7.14 -28.09
N ALA A 152 -0.23 -7.11 -28.72
CA ALA A 152 -0.35 -6.78 -30.13
C ALA A 152 -0.30 -5.27 -30.41
N ARG A 153 -0.79 -4.46 -29.45
CA ARG A 153 -0.98 -3.02 -29.65
C ARG A 153 0.10 -2.15 -29.04
N LEU A 154 0.73 -2.62 -27.96
CA LEU A 154 1.74 -1.84 -27.24
C LEU A 154 3.16 -2.33 -27.60
N PRO A 155 4.11 -1.44 -27.86
CA PRO A 155 5.51 -1.82 -28.01
C PRO A 155 6.06 -2.22 -26.64
N LEU A 156 6.39 -3.49 -26.46
CA LEU A 156 6.95 -4.06 -25.24
C LEU A 156 8.43 -4.39 -25.43
N THR A 157 9.24 -4.25 -24.40
CA THR A 157 10.63 -4.74 -24.42
C THR A 157 10.61 -6.27 -24.53
N SER A 158 11.69 -6.84 -25.06
CA SER A 158 11.80 -8.31 -25.22
C SER A 158 11.75 -9.10 -23.91
N ASP A 159 12.08 -8.43 -22.80
CA ASP A 159 12.08 -8.95 -21.44
C ASP A 159 11.00 -8.32 -20.57
N CYS A 160 9.96 -7.74 -21.17
CA CYS A 160 8.86 -7.08 -20.49
C CYS A 160 8.24 -8.00 -19.41
N GLU A 161 8.14 -7.47 -18.20
CA GLU A 161 7.43 -8.14 -17.11
C GLU A 161 5.92 -7.93 -17.29
N ILE A 162 5.17 -9.02 -17.47
CA ILE A 162 3.71 -8.97 -17.61
C ILE A 162 3.10 -9.70 -16.41
N THR A 163 2.62 -8.92 -15.44
CA THR A 163 2.11 -9.41 -14.17
C THR A 163 0.59 -9.51 -14.17
N LEU A 164 0.06 -10.63 -13.66
CA LEU A 164 -1.35 -10.82 -13.34
C LEU A 164 -1.51 -10.96 -11.83
N GLU A 165 -2.23 -10.01 -11.19
CA GLU A 165 -2.68 -10.16 -9.81
C GLU A 165 -3.81 -11.17 -9.70
N GLY A 166 -3.85 -11.91 -8.58
CA GLY A 166 -4.90 -12.87 -8.37
C GLY A 166 -5.10 -13.36 -6.96
N ARG A 167 -6.14 -14.17 -6.84
CA ARG A 167 -6.43 -14.94 -5.63
C ARG A 167 -6.45 -16.41 -5.99
N ILE A 168 -6.03 -17.26 -5.06
CA ILE A 168 -5.97 -18.71 -5.26
C ILE A 168 -7.33 -19.28 -5.70
N HIS A 169 -8.42 -18.84 -5.07
CA HIS A 169 -9.78 -19.31 -5.37
C HIS A 169 -10.16 -19.18 -6.85
N ASP A 170 -9.68 -18.16 -7.51
CA ASP A 170 -10.04 -17.85 -8.90
C ASP A 170 -9.08 -18.53 -9.91
N LEU A 171 -8.02 -19.22 -9.43
CA LEU A 171 -6.96 -19.80 -10.25
C LEU A 171 -7.20 -21.30 -10.54
N THR A 172 -7.99 -21.57 -11.56
CA THR A 172 -8.06 -22.93 -12.15
C THR A 172 -6.80 -23.21 -12.98
N GLU A 173 -6.51 -24.49 -13.23
CA GLU A 173 -5.39 -24.90 -14.08
C GLU A 173 -5.52 -24.32 -15.50
N SER A 174 -6.73 -24.41 -16.09
CA SER A 174 -7.03 -23.84 -17.42
C SER A 174 -6.79 -22.33 -17.48
N LYS A 175 -7.14 -21.60 -16.40
CA LYS A 175 -6.92 -20.15 -16.32
C LYS A 175 -5.44 -19.80 -16.28
N VAL A 176 -4.65 -20.52 -15.48
CA VAL A 176 -3.19 -20.32 -15.41
C VAL A 176 -2.55 -20.61 -16.77
N GLU A 177 -2.93 -21.71 -17.44
CA GLU A 177 -2.45 -22.04 -18.77
C GLU A 177 -2.86 -21.00 -19.82
N ALA A 178 -4.12 -20.55 -19.82
CA ALA A 178 -4.61 -19.54 -20.74
C ALA A 178 -3.85 -18.22 -20.57
N ALA A 179 -3.62 -17.79 -19.32
CA ALA A 179 -2.87 -16.58 -19.01
C ALA A 179 -1.39 -16.67 -19.47
N MET A 180 -0.71 -17.79 -19.19
CA MET A 180 0.68 -18.00 -19.62
C MET A 180 0.79 -18.07 -21.16
N ASN A 181 -0.11 -18.80 -21.82
CA ASN A 181 -0.15 -18.90 -23.27
C ASN A 181 -0.43 -17.55 -23.95
N ALA A 182 -1.20 -16.67 -23.31
CA ALA A 182 -1.42 -15.30 -23.76
C ALA A 182 -0.18 -14.40 -23.57
N GLY A 183 0.71 -14.72 -22.60
CA GLY A 183 1.97 -14.02 -22.39
C GLY A 183 2.22 -13.51 -20.97
N ILE A 184 1.37 -13.86 -19.99
CA ILE A 184 1.67 -13.59 -18.58
C ILE A 184 2.93 -14.38 -18.19
N ASN A 185 3.90 -13.68 -17.62
CA ASN A 185 5.17 -14.26 -17.15
C ASN A 185 5.43 -14.07 -15.65
N ARG A 186 4.51 -13.41 -14.94
CA ARG A 186 4.55 -13.21 -13.49
C ARG A 186 3.13 -13.23 -12.90
N PHE A 187 2.95 -13.99 -11.81
CA PHE A 187 1.73 -13.99 -11.00
C PHE A 187 2.04 -13.39 -9.62
N SER A 188 1.22 -12.42 -9.20
CA SER A 188 1.26 -11.83 -7.85
C SER A 188 0.00 -12.24 -7.10
N LEU A 189 0.16 -13.09 -6.07
CA LEU A 189 -0.97 -13.79 -5.46
C LEU A 189 -1.17 -13.37 -3.99
N GLY A 190 -2.31 -12.75 -3.71
CA GLY A 190 -2.69 -12.43 -2.34
C GLY A 190 -3.07 -13.68 -1.56
N VAL A 191 -2.13 -14.31 -0.87
CA VAL A 191 -2.33 -15.47 0.02
C VAL A 191 -2.77 -15.03 1.41
N GLN A 192 -2.07 -14.10 2.01
CA GLN A 192 -2.25 -13.45 3.31
C GLN A 192 -1.83 -14.33 4.51
N SER A 193 -2.22 -15.60 4.56
CA SER A 193 -1.84 -16.62 5.54
C SER A 193 -2.13 -18.01 4.96
N PHE A 194 -1.41 -19.03 5.41
CA PHE A 194 -1.70 -20.44 5.12
C PHE A 194 -2.59 -21.09 6.21
N ASP A 195 -2.78 -20.43 7.36
CA ASP A 195 -3.67 -20.93 8.40
C ASP A 195 -5.14 -20.75 8.01
N THR A 196 -5.89 -21.85 7.97
CA THR A 196 -7.30 -21.88 7.55
C THR A 196 -8.20 -21.00 8.42
N ARG A 197 -7.98 -20.94 9.75
CA ARG A 197 -8.78 -20.12 10.66
C ARG A 197 -8.53 -18.63 10.42
N VAL A 198 -7.27 -18.24 10.25
CA VAL A 198 -6.89 -16.86 9.91
C VAL A 198 -7.51 -16.45 8.58
N ARG A 199 -7.41 -17.29 7.55
CA ARG A 199 -8.01 -17.06 6.23
C ARG A 199 -9.51 -16.85 6.30
N GLN A 200 -10.23 -17.71 7.00
CA GLN A 200 -11.69 -17.61 7.17
C GLN A 200 -12.10 -16.32 7.91
N ALA A 201 -11.33 -15.91 8.92
CA ALA A 201 -11.60 -14.69 9.69
C ALA A 201 -11.58 -13.42 8.83
N ILE A 202 -10.73 -13.38 7.79
CA ILE A 202 -10.60 -12.25 6.86
C ILE A 202 -11.42 -12.41 5.58
N GLY A 203 -12.21 -13.49 5.45
CA GLY A 203 -13.12 -13.72 4.34
C GLY A 203 -12.49 -14.40 3.13
N ARG A 204 -11.34 -15.10 3.29
CA ARG A 204 -10.78 -15.99 2.26
C ARG A 204 -11.57 -17.29 2.21
N ILE A 205 -11.71 -17.87 1.01
CA ILE A 205 -12.58 -19.03 0.75
C ILE A 205 -11.82 -20.34 0.96
N ASP A 206 -10.67 -20.46 0.28
CA ASP A 206 -9.89 -21.70 0.29
C ASP A 206 -9.19 -21.91 1.65
N ASP A 207 -9.06 -23.15 2.05
CA ASP A 207 -8.24 -23.56 3.19
C ASP A 207 -6.73 -23.50 2.85
N GLY A 208 -5.89 -23.66 3.86
CA GLY A 208 -4.44 -23.59 3.71
C GLY A 208 -3.88 -24.69 2.83
N GLU A 209 -4.42 -25.92 2.92
CA GLU A 209 -3.97 -27.07 2.13
C GLU A 209 -4.22 -26.85 0.63
N THR A 210 -5.40 -26.35 0.27
CA THR A 210 -5.74 -25.97 -1.11
C THR A 210 -4.80 -24.89 -1.66
N VAL A 211 -4.46 -23.89 -0.84
CA VAL A 211 -3.52 -22.81 -1.21
C VAL A 211 -2.14 -23.39 -1.50
N ILE A 212 -1.61 -24.21 -0.59
CA ILE A 212 -0.29 -24.84 -0.72
C ILE A 212 -0.24 -25.73 -1.98
N ALA A 213 -1.25 -26.57 -2.17
CA ALA A 213 -1.32 -27.45 -3.34
C ALA A 213 -1.37 -26.66 -4.66
N THR A 214 -2.11 -25.56 -4.70
CA THR A 214 -2.20 -24.72 -5.90
C THR A 214 -0.87 -24.03 -6.21
N LEU A 215 -0.19 -23.48 -5.19
CA LEU A 215 1.11 -22.84 -5.38
C LEU A 215 2.18 -23.86 -5.84
N HIS A 216 2.23 -25.06 -5.24
CA HIS A 216 3.14 -26.12 -5.70
C HIS A 216 2.94 -26.46 -7.18
N ARG A 217 1.69 -26.66 -7.60
CA ARG A 217 1.37 -26.92 -9.00
C ARG A 217 1.86 -25.80 -9.93
N MET A 218 1.66 -24.52 -9.54
CA MET A 218 2.12 -23.38 -10.34
C MET A 218 3.64 -23.30 -10.42
N VAL A 219 4.34 -23.59 -9.33
CA VAL A 219 5.81 -23.63 -9.29
C VAL A 219 6.36 -24.76 -10.16
N GLU A 220 5.75 -25.94 -10.11
CA GLU A 220 6.14 -27.12 -10.92
C GLU A 220 6.00 -26.86 -12.42
N GLN A 221 5.03 -26.05 -12.85
CA GLN A 221 4.85 -25.69 -14.27
C GLN A 221 6.01 -24.85 -14.83
N GLN A 222 6.77 -24.14 -13.99
CA GLN A 222 7.95 -23.32 -14.32
C GLN A 222 7.77 -22.28 -15.45
N GLY A 223 6.54 -22.05 -15.89
CA GLY A 223 6.23 -21.18 -17.04
C GLY A 223 6.25 -19.69 -16.69
N ALA A 224 6.03 -19.33 -15.44
CA ALA A 224 5.96 -17.96 -14.97
C ALA A 224 6.61 -17.81 -13.58
N VAL A 225 6.97 -16.59 -13.22
CA VAL A 225 7.35 -16.22 -11.85
C VAL A 225 6.10 -16.22 -10.98
N VAL A 226 6.15 -16.87 -9.82
CA VAL A 226 5.05 -16.88 -8.85
C VAL A 226 5.54 -16.22 -7.56
N ILE A 227 4.86 -15.17 -7.13
CA ILE A 227 5.05 -14.56 -5.82
C ILE A 227 3.77 -14.65 -5.01
N ALA A 228 3.90 -14.63 -3.70
CA ALA A 228 2.76 -14.66 -2.78
C ALA A 228 2.92 -13.60 -1.71
N ASP A 229 1.83 -12.87 -1.44
CA ASP A 229 1.79 -11.85 -0.42
C ASP A 229 1.26 -12.43 0.88
N LEU A 230 1.96 -12.20 1.99
CA LEU A 230 1.53 -12.48 3.34
C LEU A 230 1.23 -11.20 4.09
N ILE A 231 0.29 -11.26 5.03
CA ILE A 231 -0.04 -10.14 5.92
C ILE A 231 0.16 -10.59 7.36
N TYR A 232 0.96 -9.82 8.12
CA TYR A 232 1.08 -10.03 9.57
C TYR A 232 0.16 -9.12 10.37
N GLY A 233 -0.24 -9.61 11.54
CA GLY A 233 -1.17 -8.93 12.44
C GLY A 233 -2.65 -9.23 12.16
N LEU A 234 -2.95 -10.32 11.47
CA LEU A 234 -4.31 -10.77 11.18
C LEU A 234 -5.02 -11.34 12.42
N PRO A 235 -6.37 -11.34 12.47
CA PRO A 235 -7.12 -12.01 13.55
C PRO A 235 -6.74 -13.49 13.67
N TYR A 236 -6.61 -13.98 14.89
CA TYR A 236 -6.18 -15.36 15.23
C TYR A 236 -4.76 -15.74 14.80
N GLN A 237 -3.99 -14.85 14.21
CA GLN A 237 -2.60 -15.09 13.84
C GLN A 237 -1.69 -14.93 15.06
N SER A 238 -1.30 -16.05 15.69
CA SER A 238 -0.24 -16.03 16.72
C SER A 238 1.13 -15.89 16.07
N MET A 239 2.17 -15.62 16.87
CA MET A 239 3.54 -15.60 16.38
C MET A 239 3.95 -16.94 15.76
N GLU A 240 3.52 -18.06 16.33
CA GLU A 240 3.77 -19.40 15.79
C GLU A 240 3.11 -19.60 14.42
N VAL A 241 1.85 -19.17 14.25
CA VAL A 241 1.15 -19.20 12.95
C VAL A 241 1.89 -18.34 11.92
N TRP A 242 2.32 -17.15 12.31
CA TRP A 242 3.09 -16.26 11.44
C TRP A 242 4.43 -16.88 11.00
N GLU A 243 5.21 -17.41 11.94
CA GLU A 243 6.47 -18.09 11.62
C GLU A 243 6.25 -19.26 10.67
N ASN A 244 5.18 -20.04 10.90
CA ASN A 244 4.81 -21.14 10.02
C ASN A 244 4.39 -20.64 8.63
N ASP A 245 3.61 -19.55 8.53
CA ASP A 245 3.24 -18.94 7.27
C ASP A 245 4.48 -18.57 6.44
N VAL A 246 5.46 -17.89 7.04
CA VAL A 246 6.70 -17.49 6.35
C VAL A 246 7.54 -18.69 5.93
N ARG A 247 7.69 -19.71 6.79
CA ARG A 247 8.42 -20.94 6.46
C ARG A 247 7.74 -21.71 5.32
N THR A 248 6.42 -21.89 5.39
CA THR A 248 5.64 -22.55 4.34
C THR A 248 5.82 -21.84 2.99
N GLN A 249 5.79 -20.51 2.98
CA GLN A 249 6.03 -19.72 1.78
C GLN A 249 7.40 -20.01 1.13
N LEU A 250 8.45 -20.09 1.95
CA LEU A 250 9.81 -20.42 1.49
C LEU A 250 9.94 -21.88 1.02
N GLU A 251 9.31 -22.82 1.74
CA GLU A 251 9.37 -24.27 1.45
C GLU A 251 8.62 -24.66 0.16
N ILE A 252 7.56 -23.94 -0.20
CA ILE A 252 6.85 -24.13 -1.48
C ILE A 252 7.78 -23.85 -2.67
N GLY A 253 8.80 -23.02 -2.51
CA GLY A 253 9.76 -22.70 -3.55
C GLY A 253 9.24 -21.69 -4.57
N ILE A 254 8.33 -20.80 -4.18
CA ILE A 254 7.94 -19.65 -5.00
C ILE A 254 9.11 -18.68 -5.20
N ALA A 255 9.07 -17.90 -6.26
CA ALA A 255 10.17 -17.04 -6.65
C ALA A 255 10.40 -15.83 -5.72
N GLY A 256 9.42 -15.48 -4.90
CA GLY A 256 9.51 -14.37 -3.96
C GLY A 256 8.18 -14.09 -3.28
N GLY A 257 8.11 -13.04 -2.48
CA GLY A 257 6.89 -12.62 -1.82
C GLY A 257 7.04 -11.35 -1.00
N ASP A 258 5.92 -10.85 -0.53
CA ASP A 258 5.83 -9.69 0.32
C ASP A 258 5.37 -10.05 1.73
N LEU A 259 5.89 -9.33 2.72
CA LEU A 259 5.46 -9.40 4.11
C LEU A 259 4.83 -8.06 4.50
N TYR A 260 3.51 -7.93 4.29
CA TYR A 260 2.78 -6.69 4.53
C TYR A 260 2.24 -6.58 5.95
N GLN A 261 2.24 -5.37 6.47
CA GLN A 261 1.55 -5.04 7.71
C GLN A 261 0.04 -4.95 7.47
N LEU A 262 -0.77 -5.54 8.37
CA LEU A 262 -2.20 -5.30 8.36
C LEU A 262 -2.49 -3.83 8.68
N ASN A 263 -3.06 -3.11 7.73
CA ASN A 263 -3.61 -1.78 7.92
C ASN A 263 -5.13 -1.85 8.04
N VAL A 264 -5.68 -1.39 9.17
CA VAL A 264 -7.11 -1.46 9.46
C VAL A 264 -7.75 -0.10 9.23
N PHE A 265 -8.52 0.01 8.17
CA PHE A 265 -9.31 1.22 7.92
C PHE A 265 -10.53 1.25 8.86
N PRO A 266 -10.82 2.39 9.52
CA PRO A 266 -11.95 2.51 10.45
C PRO A 266 -13.32 2.16 9.85
N SER A 267 -13.48 2.35 8.53
CA SER A 267 -14.70 2.02 7.78
C SER A 267 -14.77 0.56 7.32
N SER A 268 -13.71 -0.23 7.51
CA SER A 268 -13.64 -1.62 7.05
C SER A 268 -14.60 -2.54 7.82
N GLU A 269 -14.99 -3.65 7.21
CA GLU A 269 -15.75 -4.69 7.88
C GLU A 269 -14.94 -5.33 9.03
N LEU A 270 -13.63 -5.49 8.83
CA LEU A 270 -12.72 -6.00 9.85
C LEU A 270 -12.77 -5.12 11.12
N ALA A 271 -12.65 -3.78 10.96
CA ALA A 271 -12.74 -2.86 12.10
C ALA A 271 -14.06 -3.01 12.86
N ARG A 272 -15.19 -3.14 12.14
CA ARG A 272 -16.50 -3.34 12.75
C ARG A 272 -16.60 -4.67 13.49
N ARG A 273 -16.09 -5.77 12.94
CA ARG A 273 -16.14 -7.11 13.54
C ARG A 273 -15.23 -7.21 14.77
N VAL A 274 -14.09 -6.54 14.77
CA VAL A 274 -13.23 -6.41 15.96
C VAL A 274 -13.93 -5.56 17.03
N ALA A 275 -14.51 -4.44 16.65
CA ALA A 275 -15.23 -3.57 17.58
C ALA A 275 -16.51 -4.19 18.16
N SER A 276 -17.17 -5.11 17.43
CA SER A 276 -18.35 -5.86 17.95
C SER A 276 -17.97 -7.07 18.80
N GLY A 277 -16.68 -7.46 18.85
CA GLY A 277 -16.23 -8.68 19.55
C GLY A 277 -16.42 -9.98 18.74
N ASP A 278 -16.82 -9.88 17.45
CA ASP A 278 -16.95 -11.06 16.57
C ASP A 278 -15.57 -11.62 16.17
N LEU A 279 -14.54 -10.81 16.31
CA LEU A 279 -13.15 -11.17 16.09
C LEU A 279 -12.30 -10.71 17.29
N PRO A 280 -11.17 -11.39 17.56
CA PRO A 280 -10.27 -10.99 18.63
C PRO A 280 -9.69 -9.59 18.36
N MET A 281 -9.17 -8.98 19.43
CA MET A 281 -8.39 -7.75 19.30
C MET A 281 -7.14 -8.01 18.43
N LEU A 282 -6.82 -7.03 17.58
CA LEU A 282 -5.68 -7.12 16.70
C LEU A 282 -4.38 -6.73 17.43
N PRO A 283 -3.22 -7.21 16.97
CA PRO A 283 -1.93 -6.78 17.51
C PRO A 283 -1.75 -5.26 17.37
N THR A 284 -1.20 -4.62 18.40
CA THR A 284 -0.78 -3.21 18.35
C THR A 284 0.35 -3.02 17.35
N THR A 285 0.66 -1.76 16.99
CA THR A 285 1.80 -1.45 16.11
C THR A 285 3.12 -1.95 16.71
N GLU A 286 3.31 -1.87 18.03
CA GLU A 286 4.49 -2.41 18.73
C GLU A 286 4.57 -3.94 18.59
N GLU A 287 3.46 -4.65 18.76
CA GLU A 287 3.41 -6.11 18.57
C GLU A 287 3.62 -6.49 17.10
N GLN A 288 3.04 -5.74 16.16
CA GLN A 288 3.27 -5.96 14.72
C GLN A 288 4.74 -5.75 14.31
N ALA A 289 5.47 -4.89 15.01
CA ALA A 289 6.91 -4.73 14.79
C ALA A 289 7.69 -6.02 15.09
N GLU A 290 7.27 -6.80 16.10
CA GLU A 290 7.87 -8.10 16.37
C GLU A 290 7.51 -9.15 15.32
N TYR A 291 6.28 -9.13 14.78
CA TYR A 291 5.91 -9.96 13.62
C TYR A 291 6.78 -9.64 12.41
N PHE A 292 6.96 -8.35 12.10
CA PHE A 292 7.83 -7.91 11.02
C PHE A 292 9.27 -8.42 11.24
N ARG A 293 9.86 -8.14 12.41
CA ARG A 293 11.22 -8.57 12.74
C ARG A 293 11.38 -10.07 12.55
N ARG A 294 10.47 -10.85 13.12
CA ARG A 294 10.55 -12.31 13.07
C ARG A 294 10.37 -12.87 11.67
N GLY A 295 9.45 -12.31 10.88
CA GLY A 295 9.26 -12.69 9.48
C GLY A 295 10.53 -12.44 8.64
N ILE A 296 11.11 -11.25 8.77
CA ILE A 296 12.36 -10.92 8.05
C ILE A 296 13.53 -11.79 8.52
N ASP A 297 13.64 -12.09 9.83
CA ASP A 297 14.71 -12.96 10.34
C ASP A 297 14.61 -14.36 9.70
N ILE A 298 13.42 -14.96 9.61
CA ILE A 298 13.19 -16.25 8.95
C ILE A 298 13.54 -16.18 7.47
N VAL A 299 13.10 -15.16 6.78
CA VAL A 299 13.43 -14.96 5.35
C VAL A 299 14.95 -14.89 5.16
N MET A 300 15.67 -14.17 6.01
CA MET A 300 17.13 -14.01 5.93
C MET A 300 17.92 -15.26 6.37
N GLU A 301 17.31 -16.21 7.07
CA GLU A 301 17.89 -17.53 7.34
C GLU A 301 17.97 -18.40 6.07
N TYR A 302 17.16 -18.10 5.05
CA TYR A 302 17.12 -18.89 3.81
C TYR A 302 18.30 -18.54 2.88
N PRO A 303 19.11 -19.52 2.45
CA PRO A 303 20.44 -19.23 1.88
C PRO A 303 20.42 -18.55 0.50
N MET A 304 19.31 -18.62 -0.21
CA MET A 304 19.19 -18.09 -1.59
C MET A 304 18.41 -16.77 -1.67
N VAL A 305 18.04 -16.21 -0.54
CA VAL A 305 17.21 -14.99 -0.51
C VAL A 305 18.05 -13.75 -0.82
N ARG A 306 17.51 -12.90 -1.68
CA ARG A 306 17.88 -11.48 -1.75
C ARG A 306 16.64 -10.62 -1.44
N ARG A 307 16.85 -9.52 -0.76
CA ARG A 307 15.79 -8.53 -0.56
C ARG A 307 15.74 -7.58 -1.75
N ILE A 308 14.55 -7.33 -2.26
CA ILE A 308 14.29 -6.34 -3.30
C ILE A 308 14.04 -4.99 -2.64
N ASP A 309 13.15 -4.96 -1.63
CA ASP A 309 12.93 -3.77 -0.79
C ASP A 309 12.70 -4.17 0.69
N THR A 310 12.12 -3.29 1.52
CA THR A 310 11.92 -3.54 2.95
C THR A 310 10.90 -4.66 3.21
N THR A 311 9.98 -4.92 2.32
CA THR A 311 8.92 -5.92 2.46
C THR A 311 9.05 -7.07 1.47
N HIS A 312 9.63 -6.82 0.30
CA HIS A 312 9.73 -7.76 -0.81
C HIS A 312 11.05 -8.52 -0.83
N TRP A 313 10.97 -9.84 -0.97
CA TRP A 313 12.12 -10.73 -1.08
C TRP A 313 11.98 -11.66 -2.29
N ALA A 314 13.10 -12.18 -2.77
CA ALA A 314 13.17 -13.11 -3.89
C ALA A 314 14.20 -14.21 -3.66
N THR A 315 13.90 -15.42 -4.14
CA THR A 315 14.80 -16.58 -4.23
C THR A 315 15.24 -16.88 -5.66
N ASP A 316 14.53 -16.32 -6.64
CA ASP A 316 14.79 -16.50 -8.08
C ASP A 316 15.19 -15.14 -8.69
N HIS A 317 16.20 -15.16 -9.58
CA HIS A 317 16.65 -13.97 -10.30
C HIS A 317 15.62 -13.43 -11.30
N ARG A 318 14.63 -14.23 -11.70
CA ARG A 318 13.52 -13.81 -12.57
C ARG A 318 12.53 -12.89 -11.84
N GLU A 319 12.47 -12.97 -10.48
CA GLU A 319 11.67 -12.01 -9.71
C GLU A 319 12.40 -10.66 -9.66
N ARG A 320 11.83 -9.67 -10.34
CA ARG A 320 12.44 -8.35 -10.51
C ARG A 320 11.55 -7.22 -9.99
N SER A 321 10.24 -7.46 -9.87
CA SER A 321 9.23 -6.47 -9.45
C SER A 321 9.35 -5.15 -10.22
N ILE A 322 9.46 -5.24 -11.57
CA ILE A 322 9.78 -4.09 -12.43
C ILE A 322 8.69 -3.03 -12.32
N TYR A 323 7.42 -3.44 -12.46
CA TYR A 323 6.30 -2.48 -12.38
C TYR A 323 6.33 -1.66 -11.09
N ASN A 324 6.43 -2.33 -9.93
CA ASN A 324 6.42 -1.66 -8.64
C ASN A 324 7.61 -0.70 -8.50
N THR A 325 8.81 -1.13 -8.91
CA THR A 325 10.01 -0.30 -8.88
C THR A 325 9.83 0.95 -9.76
N LEU A 326 9.33 0.81 -11.00
CA LEU A 326 9.14 1.94 -11.90
C LEU A 326 8.08 2.92 -11.38
N ALA A 327 6.95 2.40 -10.90
CA ALA A 327 5.86 3.22 -10.35
C ALA A 327 6.31 3.99 -9.10
N LYS A 328 7.05 3.35 -8.17
CA LYS A 328 7.60 3.98 -6.97
C LYS A 328 8.61 5.08 -7.27
N ARG A 329 9.42 4.92 -8.32
CA ARG A 329 10.35 5.96 -8.81
C ARG A 329 9.66 7.13 -9.50
N GLY A 330 8.34 7.08 -9.69
CA GLY A 330 7.60 8.08 -10.44
C GLY A 330 7.93 8.07 -11.94
N CYS A 331 8.23 6.90 -12.51
CA CYS A 331 8.32 6.71 -13.96
C CYS A 331 6.93 6.81 -14.58
N ASP A 332 6.87 7.05 -15.89
CA ASP A 332 5.60 7.15 -16.59
C ASP A 332 4.81 5.84 -16.48
N VAL A 333 3.56 5.93 -16.05
CA VAL A 333 2.61 4.82 -15.98
C VAL A 333 1.39 5.16 -16.81
N LEU A 334 1.26 4.52 -17.96
CA LEU A 334 0.07 4.64 -18.80
C LEU A 334 -1.01 3.71 -18.25
N ALA A 335 -2.14 4.27 -17.81
CA ALA A 335 -3.17 3.53 -17.10
C ALA A 335 -4.50 3.44 -17.86
N PHE A 336 -5.10 2.24 -17.84
CA PHE A 336 -6.39 1.90 -18.45
C PHE A 336 -7.31 1.22 -17.44
N GLY A 337 -8.61 1.40 -17.64
CA GLY A 337 -9.65 0.78 -16.86
C GLY A 337 -10.30 1.68 -15.81
N SER A 338 -11.46 1.24 -15.33
CA SER A 338 -12.27 1.95 -14.33
C SER A 338 -11.53 2.08 -13.01
N GLY A 339 -11.26 3.31 -12.56
CA GLY A 339 -10.52 3.59 -11.32
C GLY A 339 -9.00 3.56 -11.45
N ALA A 340 -8.45 3.26 -12.63
CA ALA A 340 -7.02 3.28 -12.88
C ALA A 340 -6.42 4.68 -12.68
N GLY A 341 -5.27 4.75 -12.04
CA GLY A 341 -4.47 5.96 -11.91
C GLY A 341 -3.24 5.91 -12.81
N GLY A 342 -2.96 6.97 -13.54
CA GLY A 342 -1.81 7.11 -14.43
C GLY A 342 -0.99 8.36 -14.14
N PHE A 343 0.22 8.35 -14.68
CA PHE A 343 1.17 9.43 -14.54
C PHE A 343 2.08 9.51 -15.78
N ILE A 344 2.16 10.68 -16.41
CA ILE A 344 3.06 10.96 -17.54
C ILE A 344 3.69 12.34 -17.33
N GLY A 345 5.02 12.39 -17.26
CA GLY A 345 5.76 13.63 -17.02
C GLY A 345 5.41 14.25 -15.68
N GLN A 346 4.65 15.33 -15.67
CA GLN A 346 4.15 15.98 -14.47
C GLN A 346 2.62 15.80 -14.29
N MET A 347 1.95 15.20 -15.26
CA MET A 347 0.51 15.05 -15.25
C MET A 347 0.11 13.71 -14.63
N MET A 348 -0.72 13.77 -13.60
CA MET A 348 -1.37 12.60 -13.02
C MET A 348 -2.87 12.64 -13.31
N TRP A 349 -3.48 11.48 -13.42
CA TRP A 349 -4.93 11.36 -13.55
C TRP A 349 -5.46 10.11 -12.88
N ARG A 350 -6.77 10.09 -12.72
CA ARG A 350 -7.50 8.87 -12.35
C ARG A 350 -8.76 8.77 -13.20
N ASN A 351 -9.01 7.58 -13.72
CA ASN A 351 -10.25 7.26 -14.42
C ASN A 351 -11.43 7.14 -13.44
N HIS A 352 -12.66 7.29 -13.93
CA HIS A 352 -13.85 7.06 -13.11
C HIS A 352 -13.83 5.68 -12.46
N GLY A 353 -14.03 5.63 -11.12
CA GLY A 353 -14.06 4.38 -10.36
C GLY A 353 -15.41 3.66 -10.44
N ALA A 354 -16.49 4.34 -10.83
CA ALA A 354 -17.79 3.71 -11.10
C ALA A 354 -17.86 3.24 -12.56
N LEU A 355 -18.37 2.01 -12.79
CA LEU A 355 -18.40 1.39 -14.12
C LEU A 355 -19.20 2.22 -15.12
N ALA A 356 -20.47 2.56 -14.83
CA ALA A 356 -21.34 3.21 -15.80
C ALA A 356 -20.82 4.56 -16.33
N PRO A 357 -20.26 5.49 -15.51
CA PRO A 357 -19.63 6.69 -16.06
C PRO A 357 -18.37 6.39 -16.87
N TYR A 358 -17.57 5.38 -16.46
CA TYR A 358 -16.39 4.95 -17.19
C TYR A 358 -16.76 4.42 -18.57
N GLU A 359 -17.65 3.43 -18.64
CA GLU A 359 -18.12 2.79 -19.88
C GLU A 359 -18.69 3.81 -20.85
N LYS A 360 -19.61 4.65 -20.35
CA LYS A 360 -20.23 5.71 -21.17
C LYS A 360 -19.20 6.64 -21.82
N MET A 361 -18.19 7.09 -21.07
CA MET A 361 -17.19 8.02 -21.61
C MET A 361 -16.31 7.35 -22.66
N VAL A 362 -15.94 6.08 -22.46
CA VAL A 362 -15.14 5.32 -23.45
C VAL A 362 -15.96 5.10 -24.72
N GLU A 363 -17.24 4.68 -24.62
CA GLU A 363 -18.15 4.50 -25.74
C GLU A 363 -18.39 5.81 -26.54
N GLU A 364 -18.33 6.97 -25.86
CA GLU A 364 -18.38 8.30 -26.49
C GLU A 364 -17.01 8.73 -27.10
N GLY A 365 -15.98 7.87 -27.02
CA GLY A 365 -14.64 8.13 -27.55
C GLY A 365 -13.79 9.07 -26.68
N ALA A 366 -14.16 9.29 -25.42
CA ALA A 366 -13.44 10.15 -24.49
C ALA A 366 -12.62 9.35 -23.49
N LYS A 367 -11.43 9.86 -23.11
CA LYS A 367 -10.69 9.32 -21.96
C LYS A 367 -11.48 9.56 -20.68
N PRO A 368 -11.75 8.53 -19.86
CA PRO A 368 -12.74 8.60 -18.77
C PRO A 368 -12.18 9.22 -17.48
N PHE A 369 -11.70 10.45 -17.54
CA PHE A 369 -11.13 11.15 -16.38
C PHE A 369 -12.15 11.45 -15.30
N GLN A 370 -11.88 10.99 -14.07
CA GLN A 370 -12.53 11.48 -12.86
C GLN A 370 -11.84 12.76 -12.37
N PHE A 371 -10.50 12.76 -12.37
CA PHE A 371 -9.70 13.95 -12.12
C PHE A 371 -8.40 13.93 -12.92
N MET A 372 -7.78 15.10 -13.07
CA MET A 372 -6.44 15.30 -13.59
C MET A 372 -5.76 16.40 -12.78
N GLY A 373 -4.45 16.27 -12.56
CA GLY A 373 -3.69 17.25 -11.80
C GLY A 373 -2.23 17.32 -12.24
N GLU A 374 -1.63 18.47 -12.06
CA GLU A 374 -0.22 18.72 -12.32
C GLU A 374 0.58 18.62 -11.01
N GLN A 375 1.61 17.78 -11.00
CA GLN A 375 2.50 17.58 -9.87
C GLN A 375 3.56 18.69 -9.77
N ALA A 376 4.15 18.83 -8.59
CA ALA A 376 5.29 19.72 -8.40
C ALA A 376 6.51 19.31 -9.23
N ASP A 377 7.37 20.26 -9.60
CA ASP A 377 8.62 19.99 -10.32
C ASP A 377 9.55 19.03 -9.56
N THR A 378 9.43 18.99 -8.25
CA THR A 378 10.20 18.10 -7.38
C THR A 378 9.63 16.70 -7.24
N HIS A 379 8.46 16.40 -7.85
CA HIS A 379 7.76 15.12 -7.67
C HIS A 379 8.66 13.91 -8.00
N ARG A 380 9.34 13.93 -9.15
CA ARG A 380 10.24 12.84 -9.56
C ARG A 380 11.36 12.62 -8.54
N MET A 381 12.00 13.69 -8.08
CA MET A 381 13.04 13.60 -7.06
C MET A 381 12.50 13.04 -5.74
N GLN A 382 11.31 13.48 -5.32
CA GLN A 382 10.65 12.99 -4.11
C GLN A 382 10.30 11.50 -4.21
N SER A 383 9.84 11.04 -5.38
CA SER A 383 9.56 9.62 -5.64
C SER A 383 10.84 8.79 -5.57
N GLU A 384 11.95 9.25 -6.17
CA GLU A 384 13.24 8.56 -6.12
C GLU A 384 13.86 8.55 -4.71
N ILE A 385 13.62 9.57 -3.89
CA ILE A 385 13.98 9.54 -2.46
C ILE A 385 13.19 8.43 -1.74
N GLY A 386 11.88 8.39 -1.96
CA GLY A 386 11.02 7.36 -1.39
C GLY A 386 11.44 5.95 -1.80
N ASP A 387 11.68 5.74 -3.09
CA ASP A 387 12.15 4.47 -3.65
C ASP A 387 13.46 4.00 -3.00
N GLN A 388 14.46 4.88 -2.87
CA GLN A 388 15.72 4.50 -2.24
C GLN A 388 15.54 4.16 -0.75
N ILE A 389 14.75 4.93 -0.01
CA ILE A 389 14.49 4.64 1.41
C ILE A 389 13.74 3.29 1.55
N GLU A 390 12.79 3.00 0.68
CA GLU A 390 12.08 1.73 0.67
C GLU A 390 13.01 0.54 0.34
N HIS A 391 14.05 0.76 -0.48
CA HIS A 391 15.13 -0.21 -0.69
C HIS A 391 16.13 -0.29 0.46
N GLY A 392 15.90 0.42 1.56
CA GLY A 392 16.68 0.35 2.78
C GLY A 392 17.90 1.29 2.84
N TYR A 393 18.02 2.26 1.94
CA TYR A 393 19.16 3.19 1.91
C TYR A 393 18.79 4.56 1.31
N LEU A 394 19.67 5.54 1.46
CA LEU A 394 19.72 6.76 0.66
C LEU A 394 21.16 6.99 0.20
N TYR A 395 21.36 7.21 -1.11
CA TYR A 395 22.64 7.56 -1.73
C TYR A 395 22.59 8.99 -2.26
N ALA A 396 23.01 9.94 -1.46
CA ALA A 396 22.90 11.36 -1.72
C ALA A 396 23.65 11.86 -2.98
N PRO A 397 24.84 11.32 -3.36
CA PRO A 397 25.53 11.75 -4.59
C PRO A 397 24.70 11.58 -5.87
N PHE A 398 23.74 10.65 -5.89
CA PHE A 398 22.79 10.52 -7.00
C PHE A 398 21.96 11.80 -7.17
N PHE A 399 21.45 12.37 -6.07
CA PHE A 399 20.60 13.57 -6.08
C PHE A 399 21.41 14.83 -6.39
N THR A 400 22.63 14.92 -5.89
CA THR A 400 23.56 16.02 -6.22
C THR A 400 23.85 16.01 -7.72
N LYS A 401 24.15 14.84 -8.30
CA LYS A 401 24.45 14.71 -9.74
C LYS A 401 23.25 15.00 -10.64
N LYS A 402 22.06 14.49 -10.25
CA LYS A 402 20.87 14.53 -11.10
C LYS A 402 20.06 15.83 -10.93
N TYR A 403 19.97 16.34 -9.72
CA TYR A 403 19.10 17.45 -9.34
C TYR A 403 19.84 18.68 -8.80
N GLY A 404 21.15 18.58 -8.56
CA GLY A 404 21.94 19.66 -7.98
C GLY A 404 21.68 19.90 -6.48
N VAL A 405 21.06 18.95 -5.78
CA VAL A 405 20.64 19.06 -4.36
C VAL A 405 21.60 18.27 -3.48
N ASP A 406 22.19 18.92 -2.47
CA ASP A 406 23.01 18.27 -1.44
C ASP A 406 22.14 17.84 -0.24
N LEU A 407 21.50 16.67 -0.38
CA LEU A 407 20.61 16.13 0.65
C LEU A 407 21.30 15.88 2.01
N LEU A 408 22.63 15.62 2.04
CA LEU A 408 23.33 15.42 3.32
C LEU A 408 23.44 16.70 4.12
N THR A 409 23.74 17.81 3.46
CA THR A 409 23.83 19.11 4.13
C THR A 409 22.44 19.66 4.45
N GLU A 410 21.51 19.59 3.49
CA GLU A 410 20.16 20.18 3.66
C GLU A 410 19.35 19.45 4.72
N MET A 411 19.48 18.12 4.82
CA MET A 411 18.67 17.27 5.71
C MET A 411 19.42 16.84 6.98
N GLU A 412 20.60 17.40 7.28
CA GLU A 412 21.41 17.01 8.44
C GLU A 412 20.62 16.95 9.77
N PRO A 413 19.72 17.89 10.09
CA PRO A 413 18.99 17.84 11.36
C PRO A 413 18.13 16.57 11.53
N ILE A 414 17.46 16.12 10.45
CA ILE A 414 16.62 14.93 10.51
C ILE A 414 17.48 13.64 10.48
N LEU A 415 18.55 13.62 9.69
CA LEU A 415 19.45 12.48 9.59
C LEU A 415 20.18 12.21 10.90
N ALA A 416 20.61 13.28 11.61
CA ALA A 416 21.22 13.16 12.93
C ALA A 416 20.23 12.60 13.96
N ALA A 417 19.01 13.10 14.00
CA ALA A 417 17.95 12.62 14.89
C ALA A 417 17.60 11.15 14.62
N TRP A 418 17.45 10.75 13.37
CA TRP A 418 17.15 9.36 13.01
C TRP A 418 18.28 8.40 13.40
N ALA A 419 19.54 8.83 13.26
CA ALA A 419 20.68 8.03 13.70
C ALA A 419 20.71 7.90 15.24
N GLU A 420 20.46 8.98 15.97
CA GLU A 420 20.38 8.95 17.43
C GLU A 420 19.22 8.09 17.95
N ASN A 421 18.09 8.07 17.22
CA ASN A 421 16.90 7.26 17.54
C ASN A 421 17.01 5.80 17.06
N GLY A 422 18.16 5.38 16.50
CA GLY A 422 18.40 4.00 16.09
C GLY A 422 17.64 3.56 14.82
N LEU A 423 17.18 4.51 14.00
CA LEU A 423 16.41 4.24 12.78
C LEU A 423 17.32 4.06 11.56
N VAL A 424 18.44 4.75 11.53
CA VAL A 424 19.38 4.70 10.41
C VAL A 424 20.83 4.55 10.91
N THR A 425 21.67 3.94 10.08
CA THR A 425 23.13 3.96 10.23
C THR A 425 23.70 4.89 9.16
N ARG A 426 24.40 5.94 9.58
CA ARG A 426 25.03 6.92 8.70
C ARG A 426 26.19 6.29 7.92
N THR A 427 26.36 6.70 6.67
CA THR A 427 27.52 6.41 5.82
C THR A 427 28.13 7.72 5.30
N GLU A 428 29.30 7.68 4.67
CA GLU A 428 29.90 8.86 4.04
C GLU A 428 29.03 9.47 2.94
N THR A 429 28.22 8.66 2.29
CA THR A 429 27.42 9.05 1.11
C THR A 429 25.90 9.05 1.34
N GLY A 430 25.44 8.81 2.58
CA GLY A 430 24.02 8.76 2.88
C GLY A 430 23.73 8.02 4.18
N PHE A 431 22.79 7.07 4.10
CA PHE A 431 22.47 6.19 5.22
C PHE A 431 21.92 4.83 4.74
N ARG A 432 21.89 3.87 5.67
CA ARG A 432 21.15 2.61 5.55
C ARG A 432 20.14 2.52 6.68
N LEU A 433 18.99 1.93 6.40
CA LEU A 433 18.00 1.65 7.44
C LEU A 433 18.55 0.57 8.41
N THR A 434 18.26 0.75 9.69
CA THR A 434 18.33 -0.35 10.67
C THR A 434 17.06 -1.21 10.55
N ARG A 435 16.98 -2.33 11.28
CA ARG A 435 15.74 -3.12 11.33
C ARG A 435 14.53 -2.27 11.82
N ALA A 436 14.76 -1.35 12.75
CA ALA A 436 13.75 -0.40 13.18
C ALA A 436 13.36 0.58 12.04
N GLY A 437 14.35 1.12 11.33
CA GLY A 437 14.11 1.97 10.18
C GLY A 437 13.33 1.26 9.07
N GLU A 438 13.63 -0.01 8.81
CA GLU A 438 12.87 -0.82 7.83
C GLU A 438 11.40 -0.97 8.23
N PHE A 439 11.10 -1.24 9.50
CA PHE A 439 9.71 -1.28 9.97
C PHE A 439 9.02 0.07 9.83
N TRP A 440 9.71 1.17 10.09
CA TRP A 440 9.18 2.52 10.04
C TRP A 440 9.43 3.25 8.71
N HIS A 441 9.78 2.55 7.63
CA HIS A 441 10.19 3.19 6.37
C HIS A 441 9.17 4.21 5.84
N ASP A 442 7.85 3.93 5.90
CA ASP A 442 6.81 4.89 5.53
C ASP A 442 6.88 6.19 6.33
N ASN A 443 7.14 6.08 7.65
CA ASN A 443 7.30 7.25 8.51
C ASN A 443 8.55 8.05 8.11
N LEU A 444 9.63 7.36 7.78
CA LEU A 444 10.89 8.00 7.35
C LEU A 444 10.72 8.65 5.98
N ILE A 445 10.11 7.99 5.01
CA ILE A 445 9.84 8.58 3.70
C ILE A 445 8.99 9.85 3.86
N GLN A 446 7.84 9.74 4.51
CA GLN A 446 6.94 10.89 4.69
C GLN A 446 7.60 12.02 5.50
N GLY A 447 8.33 11.67 6.57
CA GLY A 447 9.09 12.64 7.38
C GLY A 447 10.17 13.35 6.57
N PHE A 448 10.89 12.62 5.70
CA PHE A 448 11.90 13.20 4.82
C PHE A 448 11.29 14.20 3.83
N LEU A 449 10.20 13.81 3.16
CA LEU A 449 9.52 14.66 2.19
C LEU A 449 8.98 15.95 2.83
N GLU A 450 8.40 15.86 4.03
CA GLU A 450 7.91 17.03 4.78
C GLU A 450 9.05 17.92 5.27
N ALA A 451 10.14 17.34 5.77
CA ALA A 451 11.32 18.11 6.17
C ALA A 451 11.98 18.78 4.96
N TYR A 452 12.04 18.09 3.80
CA TYR A 452 12.52 18.71 2.56
C TYR A 452 11.62 19.88 2.14
N ALA A 453 10.30 19.72 2.20
CA ALA A 453 9.38 20.84 1.94
C ALA A 453 9.60 22.02 2.89
N LEU A 454 9.92 21.77 4.18
CA LEU A 454 10.32 22.83 5.11
C LEU A 454 11.61 23.56 4.70
N THR A 455 12.53 22.95 3.95
CA THR A 455 13.70 23.68 3.43
C THR A 455 13.30 24.70 2.36
N GLN A 456 12.20 24.44 1.64
CA GLN A 456 11.72 25.29 0.54
C GLN A 456 10.71 26.35 1.00
N GLU A 457 9.94 26.06 2.06
CA GLU A 457 8.88 26.92 2.58
C GLU A 457 9.07 27.19 4.08
N ASP A 458 8.52 28.32 4.58
CA ASP A 458 8.60 28.65 6.01
C ASP A 458 7.59 27.87 6.86
N THR A 459 6.53 27.36 6.24
CA THR A 459 5.50 26.58 6.94
C THR A 459 5.02 25.42 6.07
N VAL A 460 4.99 24.22 6.65
CA VAL A 460 4.46 23.01 6.02
C VAL A 460 3.44 22.37 6.95
N LYS A 461 2.28 22.00 6.41
CA LYS A 461 1.29 21.22 7.15
C LYS A 461 1.68 19.75 7.14
N LEU A 462 2.10 19.24 8.29
CA LEU A 462 2.42 17.81 8.43
C LEU A 462 1.15 16.97 8.32
N ARG A 463 1.23 15.87 7.58
CA ARG A 463 0.10 14.95 7.39
C ARG A 463 0.05 13.94 8.53
N LYS A 464 -1.01 14.03 9.34
CA LYS A 464 -1.26 13.17 10.51
C LYS A 464 -2.26 12.08 10.13
N GLU A 465 -1.86 11.09 9.35
CA GLU A 465 -2.77 10.04 8.90
C GLU A 465 -2.58 8.72 9.65
N ASN A 466 -3.68 7.97 9.70
CA ASN A 466 -3.83 6.60 10.15
C ASN A 466 -3.37 6.27 11.58
N VAL A 467 -4.27 6.52 12.54
CA VAL A 467 -4.23 5.77 13.79
C VAL A 467 -4.76 4.37 13.50
N ALA A 468 -3.96 3.36 13.69
CA ALA A 468 -4.48 2.00 13.70
C ALA A 468 -5.57 1.89 14.77
N VAL A 469 -6.73 1.32 14.41
CA VAL A 469 -7.87 1.19 15.35
C VAL A 469 -7.44 0.46 16.62
N GLN A 470 -6.53 -0.50 16.51
CA GLN A 470 -5.96 -1.25 17.61
C GLN A 470 -5.15 -0.41 18.61
N ASP A 471 -4.59 0.72 18.18
CA ASP A 471 -3.81 1.61 19.05
C ASP A 471 -4.68 2.66 19.77
N MET A 472 -6.00 2.63 19.56
CA MET A 472 -6.94 3.53 20.22
C MET A 472 -7.25 3.16 21.68
N ILE A 473 -6.95 1.92 22.09
CA ILE A 473 -7.16 1.44 23.45
C ILE A 473 -5.81 1.33 24.16
N PRO A 474 -5.60 2.00 25.31
CA PRO A 474 -4.37 1.88 26.08
C PRO A 474 -3.99 0.42 26.38
N LYS A 475 -2.69 0.09 26.26
CA LYS A 475 -2.18 -1.29 26.44
C LYS A 475 -2.58 -1.92 27.79
N SER A 476 -2.55 -1.12 28.87
CA SER A 476 -2.98 -1.56 30.22
C SER A 476 -4.46 -1.93 30.27
N VAL A 477 -5.31 -1.16 29.60
CA VAL A 477 -6.75 -1.43 29.51
C VAL A 477 -7.01 -2.64 28.63
N ARG A 478 -6.26 -2.80 27.55
CA ARG A 478 -6.34 -3.94 26.64
C ARG A 478 -5.99 -5.24 27.34
N SER A 479 -4.85 -5.32 28.02
CA SER A 479 -4.45 -6.52 28.79
C SER A 479 -5.48 -6.91 29.86
N MET A 480 -6.11 -5.91 30.49
CA MET A 480 -7.18 -6.15 31.43
C MET A 480 -8.44 -6.70 30.76
N LEU A 481 -8.82 -6.16 29.58
CA LEU A 481 -9.96 -6.63 28.81
C LEU A 481 -9.75 -8.06 28.31
N GLU A 482 -8.56 -8.40 27.85
CA GLU A 482 -8.20 -9.76 27.43
C GLU A 482 -8.25 -10.75 28.62
N ALA A 483 -7.81 -10.34 29.80
CA ALA A 483 -7.92 -11.14 31.01
C ALA A 483 -9.37 -11.34 31.52
N MET A 484 -10.23 -10.32 31.33
CA MET A 484 -11.64 -10.39 31.72
C MET A 484 -12.49 -11.15 30.70
N PHE A 485 -12.09 -11.19 29.45
CA PHE A 485 -12.86 -11.81 28.36
C PHE A 485 -11.95 -12.69 27.50
N PRO A 486 -11.46 -13.82 28.01
CA PRO A 486 -10.53 -14.69 27.27
C PRO A 486 -11.11 -15.25 25.96
N ASP A 487 -12.44 -15.38 25.89
CA ASP A 487 -13.17 -15.83 24.69
C ASP A 487 -13.66 -14.68 23.79
N GLY A 488 -13.22 -13.44 24.07
CA GLY A 488 -13.61 -12.23 23.37
C GLY A 488 -14.63 -11.37 24.11
N MET A 489 -14.57 -10.06 23.90
CA MET A 489 -15.45 -9.10 24.57
C MET A 489 -16.90 -9.20 24.07
N PRO A 490 -17.93 -9.11 24.94
CA PRO A 490 -19.32 -9.06 24.51
C PRO A 490 -19.56 -7.96 23.47
N ALA A 491 -20.25 -8.31 22.37
CA ALA A 491 -20.47 -7.43 21.22
C ALA A 491 -21.04 -6.05 21.57
N GLN A 492 -21.96 -5.99 22.52
CA GLN A 492 -22.57 -4.73 22.99
C GLN A 492 -21.57 -3.82 23.71
N MET A 493 -20.62 -4.41 24.43
CA MET A 493 -19.57 -3.68 25.16
C MET A 493 -18.50 -3.17 24.21
N ALA A 494 -18.12 -3.98 23.22
CA ALA A 494 -17.21 -3.58 22.15
C ALA A 494 -17.79 -2.44 21.29
N ALA A 495 -19.07 -2.51 20.94
CA ALA A 495 -19.77 -1.44 20.20
C ALA A 495 -19.84 -0.13 21.00
N ALA A 496 -20.04 -0.22 22.33
CA ALA A 496 -20.07 0.94 23.19
C ALA A 496 -18.69 1.62 23.33
N LEU A 497 -17.61 0.85 23.35
CA LEU A 497 -16.23 1.36 23.31
C LEU A 497 -15.87 2.01 21.96
N ALA A 498 -16.44 1.50 20.87
CA ALA A 498 -16.32 2.08 19.53
C ALA A 498 -17.22 3.33 19.32
N GLY A 499 -17.82 3.88 20.38
CA GLY A 499 -18.62 5.11 20.30
C GLY A 499 -20.04 4.93 19.77
N LYS A 500 -20.56 3.70 19.74
CA LYS A 500 -21.96 3.36 19.35
C LYS A 500 -22.67 2.59 20.47
N PRO A 501 -22.83 3.18 21.67
CA PRO A 501 -23.54 2.50 22.75
C PRO A 501 -25.02 2.34 22.42
N SER A 502 -25.60 1.16 22.72
CA SER A 502 -27.06 1.09 22.84
C SER A 502 -27.49 1.87 24.08
N PRO A 503 -28.73 2.40 24.14
CA PRO A 503 -29.22 3.14 25.30
C PRO A 503 -29.10 2.36 26.63
N GLU A 504 -29.16 1.04 26.59
CA GLU A 504 -29.00 0.15 27.76
C GLU A 504 -27.52 0.06 28.20
N MET A 505 -26.57 0.09 27.24
CA MET A 505 -25.14 0.00 27.53
C MET A 505 -24.52 1.35 27.93
N GLU A 506 -25.12 2.46 27.55
CA GLU A 506 -24.60 3.80 27.88
C GLU A 506 -24.55 4.04 29.40
N ASN A 507 -25.51 3.49 30.14
CA ASN A 507 -25.64 3.59 31.60
C ASN A 507 -25.25 2.31 32.36
N HIS A 508 -24.75 1.28 31.65
CA HIS A 508 -24.38 0.03 32.30
C HIS A 508 -23.18 0.23 33.25
N PRO A 509 -23.23 -0.26 34.51
CA PRO A 509 -22.21 -0.03 35.53
C PRO A 509 -20.79 -0.43 35.06
N HIS A 510 -20.64 -1.55 34.34
CA HIS A 510 -19.35 -1.99 33.81
C HIS A 510 -18.83 -1.07 32.70
N MET A 511 -19.71 -0.48 31.88
CA MET A 511 -19.31 0.49 30.88
C MET A 511 -18.88 1.82 31.47
N GLN A 512 -19.55 2.27 32.53
CA GLN A 512 -19.17 3.45 33.31
C GLN A 512 -17.79 3.25 33.94
N MET A 513 -17.57 2.10 34.55
CA MET A 513 -16.29 1.72 35.17
C MET A 513 -15.16 1.66 34.10
N LEU A 514 -15.44 1.07 32.95
CA LEU A 514 -14.46 0.94 31.86
C LEU A 514 -14.13 2.28 31.22
N LYS A 515 -15.12 3.15 30.98
CA LYS A 515 -14.91 4.52 30.51
C LYS A 515 -14.05 5.33 31.51
N GLU A 516 -14.32 5.18 32.80
CA GLU A 516 -13.55 5.82 33.85
C GLU A 516 -12.11 5.28 33.94
N LEU A 517 -11.92 4.00 33.74
CA LEU A 517 -10.61 3.35 33.71
C LEU A 517 -9.77 3.84 32.49
N ILE A 518 -10.38 3.87 31.31
CA ILE A 518 -9.76 4.41 30.09
C ILE A 518 -9.39 5.89 30.30
N ARG A 519 -10.28 6.67 30.95
CA ARG A 519 -10.01 8.07 31.27
C ARG A 519 -8.80 8.21 32.21
N LYS A 520 -8.74 7.42 33.27
CA LYS A 520 -7.65 7.44 34.27
C LYS A 520 -6.31 7.02 33.68
N GLU A 521 -6.29 5.97 32.85
CA GLU A 521 -5.06 5.54 32.20
C GLU A 521 -4.57 6.57 31.19
N ARG A 522 -5.45 7.20 30.43
CA ARG A 522 -5.10 8.31 29.56
C ARG A 522 -4.57 9.54 30.32
N GLU A 523 -5.14 9.83 31.48
CA GLU A 523 -4.61 10.92 32.34
C GLU A 523 -3.19 10.59 32.84
N LYS A 524 -2.90 9.29 33.12
CA LYS A 524 -1.55 8.85 33.46
C LYS A 524 -0.62 8.95 32.26
N GLU A 525 -1.06 8.51 31.07
CA GLU A 525 -0.29 8.62 29.83
C GLU A 525 -0.01 10.08 29.46
N ARG A 526 -0.98 10.98 29.65
CA ARG A 526 -0.80 12.45 29.52
C ARG A 526 0.23 12.99 30.50
N ALA A 527 0.13 12.58 31.76
CA ALA A 527 1.09 12.99 32.78
C ALA A 527 2.51 12.46 32.53
N ALA A 528 2.62 11.34 31.81
CA ALA A 528 3.87 10.72 31.38
C ALA A 528 4.39 11.25 30.02
N GLY A 529 3.66 12.21 29.38
CA GLY A 529 4.05 12.80 28.09
C GLY A 529 3.55 12.06 26.84
N ALA A 530 2.65 11.08 26.99
CA ALA A 530 2.05 10.34 25.89
C ALA A 530 0.55 10.66 25.75
N ASP A 531 0.16 11.66 24.98
CA ASP A 531 -1.25 12.07 24.79
C ASP A 531 -1.85 11.63 23.45
N HIS A 532 -3.01 10.97 23.50
CA HIS A 532 -3.83 10.64 22.34
C HIS A 532 -5.29 11.04 22.56
N ASP A 533 -5.75 12.13 21.94
CA ASP A 533 -7.15 12.59 22.00
C ASP A 533 -8.03 11.90 20.94
N LEU A 534 -8.82 10.91 21.36
CA LEU A 534 -9.80 10.18 20.55
C LEU A 534 -10.93 11.06 20.01
N ASN A 535 -11.32 12.11 20.73
CA ASN A 535 -12.44 12.98 20.32
C ASN A 535 -12.08 13.87 19.15
N THR A 536 -10.83 14.28 19.04
CA THR A 536 -10.32 15.08 17.91
C THR A 536 -10.21 14.20 16.65
N VAL A 537 -9.76 12.95 16.78
CA VAL A 537 -9.65 12.00 15.66
C VAL A 537 -11.03 11.64 15.10
N MET A 538 -12.01 11.37 15.96
CA MET A 538 -13.38 11.02 15.54
C MET A 538 -14.13 12.20 14.89
N ARG A 539 -13.91 13.43 15.35
CA ARG A 539 -14.55 14.63 14.78
C ARG A 539 -13.92 15.09 13.47
N THR A 540 -12.63 14.86 13.27
CA THR A 540 -11.93 15.22 12.03
C THR A 540 -12.28 14.24 10.92
N GLN A 541 -12.34 12.93 11.21
CA GLN A 541 -12.70 11.90 10.23
C GLN A 541 -14.17 11.97 9.78
N SER A 542 -15.12 12.38 10.66
CA SER A 542 -16.53 12.54 10.27
C SER A 542 -16.79 13.77 9.40
N ARG A 543 -15.92 14.79 9.43
CA ARG A 543 -16.03 15.99 8.56
C ARG A 543 -15.42 15.79 7.17
N ASP A 544 -14.39 14.96 7.05
CA ASP A 544 -13.72 14.71 5.77
C ASP A 544 -14.42 13.63 4.94
N LEU A 545 -15.13 12.68 5.58
CA LEU A 545 -15.98 11.70 4.89
C LEU A 545 -17.29 12.28 4.31
N GLY A 546 -17.73 13.45 4.79
CA GLY A 546 -18.89 14.17 4.27
C GLY A 546 -18.60 15.03 3.02
N LYS A 547 -17.35 15.08 2.53
CA LYS A 547 -16.94 15.84 1.35
C LYS A 547 -16.36 14.99 0.22
N ALA A 548 -16.39 13.67 0.37
CA ALA A 548 -15.91 12.70 -0.62
C ALA A 548 -16.99 11.67 -0.99
N VAL A 549 -18.24 12.15 -1.21
CA VAL A 549 -19.30 11.41 -1.89
C VAL A 549 -19.58 12.11 -3.21
#